data_1aa079a6e445247c6792f53a23ac673e
#
_entry.id   1aa079a6e445247c6792f53a23ac673e
#
_cell.length_a   1.000
_cell.length_b   1.000
_cell.length_c   1.000
_cell.angle_alpha   90.00
_cell.angle_beta   90.00
_cell.angle_gamma   90.00
#
_symmetry.space_group_name_H-M   'P 1'
#
loop_
_entity.id
_entity.type
_entity.pdbx_description
1 polymer ?
#
loop_
_entity_poly.entity_id
_entity_poly.type
_entity_poly.pdbx_seq_one_letter_code
_entity_poly.pdbx_strand_id
1 'polypeptide(L)'
;MMEVYKTISMVFGGINLFVWIIGLGTLLTGVVGVSNIMLVTVTERTSEFGIRKALGAKPSSIIRLILTESVLITSLFGYIGMVLGVAVMEGVNYLIERMPATGGRFDMTVFTNPTLDLSVVSSATLVLVLSGLIAGYVPAYRAARLKTIDALRYNK
;
A
#
# COMPACT_ATOMS: atom_id res chain seq x y z
N MET A 1 -12.00 -34.58 23.30
CA MET A 1 -11.80 -33.15 23.45
C MET A 1 -10.52 -32.62 22.69
N MET A 2 -9.38 -33.31 22.78
CA MET A 2 -8.15 -32.88 22.10
C MET A 2 -8.23 -32.86 20.56
N GLU A 3 -8.95 -33.80 19.95
CA GLU A 3 -9.11 -33.85 18.47
C GLU A 3 -9.91 -32.67 17.94
N VAL A 4 -10.99 -32.28 18.64
CA VAL A 4 -11.81 -31.11 18.26
C VAL A 4 -11.00 -29.82 18.35
N TYR A 5 -10.17 -29.69 19.38
CA TYR A 5 -9.31 -28.51 19.55
C TYR A 5 -8.25 -28.41 18.42
N LYS A 6 -7.65 -29.54 18.01
CA LYS A 6 -6.72 -29.59 16.87
C LYS A 6 -7.41 -29.22 15.56
N THR A 7 -8.60 -29.74 15.30
CA THR A 7 -9.35 -29.43 14.08
C THR A 7 -9.71 -27.94 14.03
N ILE A 8 -10.17 -27.39 15.14
CA ILE A 8 -10.49 -25.95 15.24
C ILE A 8 -9.24 -25.10 14.99
N SER A 9 -8.13 -25.42 15.62
CA SER A 9 -6.87 -24.67 15.43
C SER A 9 -6.31 -24.76 14.00
N MET A 10 -6.46 -25.91 13.32
CA MET A 10 -6.10 -26.07 11.91
C MET A 10 -6.98 -25.20 11.00
N VAL A 11 -8.30 -25.15 11.26
CA VAL A 11 -9.23 -24.31 10.48
C VAL A 11 -8.87 -22.82 10.65
N PHE A 12 -8.66 -22.37 11.90
CA PHE A 12 -8.24 -20.98 12.14
C PHE A 12 -6.87 -20.67 11.53
N GLY A 13 -5.92 -21.60 11.58
CA GLY A 13 -4.63 -21.47 10.91
C GLY A 13 -4.77 -21.34 9.38
N GLY A 14 -5.64 -22.15 8.79
CA GLY A 14 -5.96 -22.10 7.36
C GLY A 14 -6.59 -20.77 6.95
N ILE A 15 -7.57 -20.28 7.71
CA ILE A 15 -8.20 -18.96 7.47
C ILE A 15 -7.17 -17.84 7.58
N ASN A 16 -6.33 -17.87 8.60
CA ASN A 16 -5.29 -16.86 8.79
C ASN A 16 -4.31 -16.83 7.61
N LEU A 17 -3.82 -17.98 7.17
CA LEU A 17 -2.96 -18.11 6.00
C LEU A 17 -3.63 -17.53 4.73
N PHE A 18 -4.90 -17.86 4.53
CA PHE A 18 -5.67 -17.37 3.38
C PHE A 18 -5.81 -15.84 3.38
N VAL A 19 -6.11 -15.26 4.55
CA VAL A 19 -6.17 -13.79 4.73
C VAL A 19 -4.82 -13.14 4.43
N TRP A 20 -3.71 -13.73 4.88
CA TRP A 20 -2.37 -13.24 4.58
C TRP A 20 -2.06 -13.27 3.07
N ILE A 21 -2.43 -14.34 2.37
CA ILE A 21 -2.22 -14.48 0.93
C ILE A 21 -3.01 -13.38 0.17
N ILE A 22 -4.28 -13.18 0.53
CA ILE A 22 -5.11 -12.12 -0.07
C ILE A 22 -4.52 -10.74 0.23
N GLY A 23 -4.15 -10.48 1.47
CA GLY A 23 -3.59 -9.19 1.89
C GLY A 23 -2.29 -8.85 1.14
N LEU A 24 -1.36 -9.81 1.04
CA LEU A 24 -0.13 -9.64 0.27
C LEU A 24 -0.41 -9.46 -1.23
N GLY A 25 -1.33 -10.24 -1.80
CA GLY A 25 -1.72 -10.10 -3.21
C GLY A 25 -2.30 -8.72 -3.52
N THR A 26 -3.17 -8.21 -2.65
CA THR A 26 -3.75 -6.87 -2.76
C THR A 26 -2.68 -5.78 -2.65
N LEU A 27 -1.74 -5.93 -1.70
CA LEU A 27 -0.62 -5.01 -1.54
C LEU A 27 0.26 -4.97 -2.80
N LEU A 28 0.60 -6.13 -3.36
CA LEU A 28 1.38 -6.21 -4.61
C LEU A 28 0.67 -5.54 -5.78
N THR A 29 -0.64 -5.73 -5.90
CA THR A 29 -1.46 -5.05 -6.94
C THR A 29 -1.38 -3.53 -6.76
N GLY A 30 -1.48 -3.03 -5.53
CA GLY A 30 -1.32 -1.61 -5.23
C GLY A 30 0.07 -1.07 -5.59
N VAL A 31 1.13 -1.80 -5.27
CA VAL A 31 2.52 -1.45 -5.62
C VAL A 31 2.70 -1.35 -7.14
N VAL A 32 2.15 -2.30 -7.91
CA VAL A 32 2.20 -2.27 -9.38
C VAL A 32 1.40 -1.08 -9.93
N GLY A 33 0.23 -0.79 -9.36
CA GLY A 33 -0.59 0.37 -9.75
C GLY A 33 0.14 1.69 -9.57
N VAL A 34 0.74 1.92 -8.38
CA VAL A 34 1.54 3.12 -8.11
C VAL A 34 2.76 3.19 -9.02
N SER A 35 3.46 2.09 -9.25
CA SER A 35 4.61 2.03 -10.15
C SER A 35 4.23 2.42 -11.59
N ASN A 36 3.09 1.97 -12.10
CA ASN A 36 2.61 2.31 -13.43
C ASN A 36 2.28 3.81 -13.55
N ILE A 37 1.60 4.39 -12.55
CA ILE A 37 1.32 5.84 -12.52
C ILE A 37 2.63 6.64 -12.51
N MET A 38 3.58 6.24 -11.67
CA MET A 38 4.88 6.90 -11.58
C MET A 38 5.69 6.79 -12.87
N LEU A 39 5.59 5.67 -13.60
CA LEU A 39 6.23 5.52 -14.92
C LEU A 39 5.67 6.53 -15.92
N VAL A 40 4.36 6.74 -15.96
CA VAL A 40 3.71 7.74 -16.82
C VAL A 40 4.19 9.14 -16.42
N THR A 41 4.12 9.48 -15.15
CA THR A 41 4.57 10.79 -14.64
C THR A 41 6.04 11.07 -14.97
N VAL A 42 6.93 10.08 -14.86
CA VAL A 42 8.35 10.21 -15.22
C VAL A 42 8.50 10.45 -16.72
N THR A 43 7.73 9.77 -17.57
CA THR A 43 7.79 9.98 -19.03
C THR A 43 7.30 11.35 -19.44
N GLU A 44 6.25 11.87 -18.82
CA GLU A 44 5.72 13.22 -19.02
C GLU A 44 6.75 14.31 -18.63
N ARG A 45 7.50 14.08 -17.53
CA ARG A 45 8.52 15.02 -17.02
C ARG A 45 9.95 14.73 -17.54
N THR A 46 10.08 13.94 -18.60
CA THR A 46 11.38 13.53 -19.14
C THR A 46 12.26 14.73 -19.54
N SER A 47 11.66 15.79 -20.12
CA SER A 47 12.40 17.00 -20.51
C SER A 47 12.94 17.76 -19.29
N GLU A 48 12.19 17.86 -18.20
CA GLU A 48 12.65 18.50 -16.96
C GLU A 48 13.85 17.76 -16.37
N PHE A 49 13.79 16.43 -16.32
CA PHE A 49 14.91 15.61 -15.85
C PHE A 49 16.12 15.70 -16.77
N GLY A 50 15.90 15.81 -18.08
CA GLY A 50 16.95 16.05 -19.07
C GLY A 50 17.68 17.37 -18.86
N ILE A 51 16.95 18.47 -18.64
CA ILE A 51 17.49 19.79 -18.33
C ILE A 51 18.30 19.76 -17.03
N ARG A 52 17.76 19.20 -15.96
CA ARG A 52 18.47 19.08 -14.68
C ARG A 52 19.78 18.30 -14.82
N LYS A 53 19.77 17.24 -15.61
CA LYS A 53 20.96 16.42 -15.88
C LYS A 53 21.97 17.14 -16.72
N ALA A 54 21.55 17.95 -17.71
CA ALA A 54 22.39 18.80 -18.51
C ALA A 54 23.08 19.90 -17.67
N LEU A 55 22.39 20.42 -16.65
CA LEU A 55 22.93 21.36 -15.66
C LEU A 55 23.82 20.69 -14.59
N GLY A 56 24.13 19.40 -14.72
CA GLY A 56 25.05 18.69 -13.83
C GLY A 56 24.43 18.04 -12.62
N ALA A 57 23.08 17.88 -12.57
CA ALA A 57 22.44 17.15 -11.47
C ALA A 57 22.87 15.67 -11.45
N LYS A 58 23.25 15.20 -10.27
CA LYS A 58 23.63 13.79 -10.07
C LYS A 58 22.41 12.87 -10.26
N PRO A 59 22.57 11.70 -10.92
CA PRO A 59 21.48 10.73 -11.07
C PRO A 59 20.78 10.34 -9.75
N SER A 60 21.54 10.28 -8.66
CA SER A 60 21.03 10.01 -7.32
C SER A 60 20.03 11.07 -6.80
N SER A 61 20.17 12.32 -7.21
CA SER A 61 19.25 13.39 -6.86
C SER A 61 17.87 13.17 -7.50
N ILE A 62 17.84 12.71 -8.76
CA ILE A 62 16.60 12.39 -9.48
C ILE A 62 15.93 11.17 -8.85
N ILE A 63 16.69 10.11 -8.53
CA ILE A 63 16.18 8.92 -7.86
C ILE A 63 15.53 9.29 -6.53
N ARG A 64 16.25 10.08 -5.70
CA ARG A 64 15.74 10.50 -4.40
C ARG A 64 14.44 11.30 -4.52
N LEU A 65 14.33 12.18 -5.49
CA LEU A 65 13.14 12.99 -5.74
C LEU A 65 11.94 12.10 -6.02
N ILE A 66 12.07 11.15 -6.96
CA ILE A 66 10.98 10.23 -7.35
C ILE A 66 10.61 9.27 -6.22
N LEU A 67 11.60 8.76 -5.48
CA LEU A 67 11.33 7.90 -4.32
C LEU A 67 10.58 8.66 -3.23
N THR A 68 10.96 9.90 -2.95
CA THR A 68 10.23 10.72 -1.96
C THR A 68 8.80 10.97 -2.40
N GLU A 69 8.56 11.30 -3.67
CA GLU A 69 7.23 11.51 -4.23
C GLU A 69 6.38 10.24 -4.11
N SER A 70 6.93 9.08 -4.46
CA SER A 70 6.26 7.79 -4.39
C SER A 70 5.91 7.40 -2.95
N VAL A 71 6.82 7.60 -1.99
CA VAL A 71 6.56 7.33 -0.57
C VAL A 71 5.49 8.27 -0.02
N LEU A 72 5.53 9.56 -0.37
CA LEU A 72 4.52 10.53 0.07
C LEU A 72 3.12 10.15 -0.43
N ILE A 73 2.98 9.82 -1.71
CA ILE A 73 1.71 9.41 -2.30
C ILE A 73 1.20 8.13 -1.63
N THR A 74 2.05 7.11 -1.54
CA THR A 74 1.67 5.82 -0.94
C THR A 74 1.29 5.97 0.53
N SER A 75 2.03 6.76 1.31
CA SER A 75 1.74 7.00 2.72
C SER A 75 0.44 7.79 2.91
N LEU A 76 0.21 8.83 2.11
CA LEU A 76 -1.00 9.65 2.19
C LEU A 76 -2.24 8.83 1.88
N PHE A 77 -2.27 8.17 0.72
CA PHE A 77 -3.43 7.38 0.30
C PHE A 77 -3.58 6.10 1.13
N GLY A 78 -2.50 5.50 1.58
CA GLY A 78 -2.52 4.36 2.47
C GLY A 78 -3.11 4.71 3.84
N TYR A 79 -2.76 5.89 4.39
CA TYR A 79 -3.35 6.38 5.64
C TYR A 79 -4.86 6.66 5.49
N ILE A 80 -5.25 7.32 4.39
CA ILE A 80 -6.68 7.54 4.07
C ILE A 80 -7.40 6.18 3.94
N GLY A 81 -6.81 5.21 3.25
CA GLY A 81 -7.36 3.86 3.14
C GLY A 81 -7.53 3.16 4.48
N MET A 82 -6.57 3.30 5.39
CA MET A 82 -6.65 2.75 6.74
C MET A 82 -7.80 3.39 7.54
N VAL A 83 -7.93 4.71 7.51
CA VAL A 83 -9.04 5.43 8.19
C VAL A 83 -10.39 5.01 7.62
N LEU A 84 -10.52 4.92 6.30
CA LEU A 84 -11.75 4.45 5.65
C LEU A 84 -12.05 2.99 5.99
N GLY A 85 -11.04 2.13 6.04
CA GLY A 85 -11.20 0.73 6.43
C GLY A 85 -11.76 0.58 7.84
N VAL A 86 -11.21 1.32 8.80
CA VAL A 86 -11.71 1.35 10.19
C VAL A 86 -13.14 1.88 10.24
N ALA A 87 -13.44 2.98 9.54
CA ALA A 87 -14.78 3.56 9.51
C ALA A 87 -15.82 2.60 8.92
N VAL A 88 -15.49 1.84 7.88
CA VAL A 88 -16.35 0.80 7.31
C VAL A 88 -16.60 -0.32 8.30
N MET A 89 -15.55 -0.80 8.99
CA MET A 89 -15.68 -1.85 9.99
C MET A 89 -16.59 -1.42 11.16
N GLU A 90 -16.41 -0.20 11.65
CA GLU A 90 -17.23 0.36 12.71
C GLU A 90 -18.69 0.55 12.26
N GLY A 91 -18.90 0.99 11.01
CA GLY A 91 -20.23 1.07 10.41
C GLY A 91 -20.92 -0.28 10.29
N VAL A 92 -20.22 -1.33 9.89
CA VAL A 92 -20.73 -2.71 9.83
C VAL A 92 -21.10 -3.20 11.23
N ASN A 93 -20.25 -2.97 12.23
CA ASN A 93 -20.52 -3.36 13.62
C ASN A 93 -21.79 -2.69 14.15
N TYR A 94 -21.94 -1.38 13.90
CA TYR A 94 -23.13 -0.63 14.27
C TYR A 94 -24.42 -1.18 13.62
N LEU A 95 -24.35 -1.59 12.35
CA LEU A 95 -25.50 -2.20 11.66
C LEU A 95 -25.87 -3.57 12.23
N ILE A 96 -24.87 -4.39 12.57
CA ILE A 96 -25.07 -5.72 13.16
C ILE A 96 -25.73 -5.59 14.54
N GLU A 97 -25.32 -4.62 15.36
CA GLU A 97 -25.93 -4.37 16.68
C GLU A 97 -27.40 -3.94 16.60
N ARG A 98 -27.83 -3.32 15.50
CA ARG A 98 -29.21 -2.89 15.27
C ARG A 98 -30.10 -3.96 14.65
N MET A 99 -29.55 -5.05 14.13
CA MET A 99 -30.37 -6.17 13.64
C MET A 99 -30.97 -6.92 14.83
N PRO A 100 -32.33 -7.02 14.90
CA PRO A 100 -32.97 -7.82 15.96
C PRO A 100 -32.49 -9.26 15.84
N ALA A 101 -31.98 -9.82 16.93
CA ALA A 101 -31.49 -11.18 17.02
C ALA A 101 -32.58 -12.19 16.66
N THR A 102 -32.72 -12.50 15.38
CA THR A 102 -33.59 -13.58 14.91
C THR A 102 -32.81 -14.88 15.06
N GLY A 103 -32.94 -15.51 16.27
CA GLY A 103 -32.67 -16.92 16.50
C GLY A 103 -31.25 -17.41 16.30
N GLY A 104 -30.36 -17.08 17.21
CA GLY A 104 -29.02 -17.63 17.32
C GLY A 104 -28.04 -16.55 17.75
N ARG A 105 -27.76 -16.53 19.06
CA ARG A 105 -26.62 -15.79 19.58
C ARG A 105 -25.34 -16.38 18.98
N PHE A 106 -25.00 -15.98 17.76
CA PHE A 106 -23.61 -15.90 17.41
C PHE A 106 -23.07 -14.72 18.22
N ASP A 107 -22.50 -15.00 19.37
CA ASP A 107 -21.61 -14.09 20.07
C ASP A 107 -20.40 -13.84 19.12
N MET A 108 -20.62 -13.07 18.04
CA MET A 108 -19.55 -12.53 17.23
C MET A 108 -18.94 -11.34 17.96
N THR A 109 -18.42 -11.58 19.15
CA THR A 109 -17.46 -10.69 19.80
C THR A 109 -16.10 -10.73 19.08
N VAL A 110 -16.13 -10.98 17.75
CA VAL A 110 -14.91 -10.98 16.92
C VAL A 110 -14.33 -9.57 16.77
N PHE A 111 -15.15 -8.54 17.03
CA PHE A 111 -14.76 -7.14 16.90
C PHE A 111 -14.95 -6.33 18.18
N THR A 112 -14.66 -6.93 19.32
CA THR A 112 -14.70 -6.21 20.59
C THR A 112 -13.54 -5.23 20.65
N ASN A 113 -13.86 -3.95 20.46
CA ASN A 113 -12.94 -2.80 20.50
C ASN A 113 -11.79 -2.88 19.48
N PRO A 114 -11.92 -2.25 18.32
CA PRO A 114 -10.76 -1.91 17.49
C PRO A 114 -9.98 -0.76 18.17
N THR A 115 -9.40 -1.02 19.33
CA THR A 115 -8.36 -0.14 19.84
C THR A 115 -7.21 -0.28 18.86
N LEU A 116 -7.01 0.76 18.04
CA LEU A 116 -5.83 0.86 17.20
C LEU A 116 -4.62 0.87 18.13
N ASP A 117 -4.06 -0.31 18.37
CA ASP A 117 -2.85 -0.45 19.13
C ASP A 117 -1.74 0.29 18.38
N LEU A 118 -0.96 1.10 19.09
CA LEU A 118 0.15 1.86 18.52
C LEU A 118 1.11 0.95 17.73
N SER A 119 1.22 -0.31 18.12
CA SER A 119 1.96 -1.35 17.43
C SER A 119 1.41 -1.61 16.02
N VAL A 120 0.09 -1.66 15.85
CA VAL A 120 -0.56 -1.87 14.54
C VAL A 120 -0.35 -0.66 13.64
N VAL A 121 -0.50 0.55 14.18
CA VAL A 121 -0.29 1.80 13.42
C VAL A 121 1.16 1.91 12.97
N SER A 122 2.13 1.61 13.84
CA SER A 122 3.55 1.68 13.49
C SER A 122 3.94 0.63 12.44
N SER A 123 3.45 -0.60 12.56
CA SER A 123 3.71 -1.66 11.59
C SER A 123 3.05 -1.36 10.23
N ALA A 124 1.82 -0.85 10.21
CA ALA A 124 1.14 -0.42 9.00
C ALA A 124 1.90 0.71 8.30
N THR A 125 2.36 1.72 9.05
CA THR A 125 3.16 2.82 8.50
C THR A 125 4.46 2.31 7.89
N LEU A 126 5.14 1.38 8.54
CA LEU A 126 6.37 0.77 8.02
C LEU A 126 6.09 0.02 6.70
N VAL A 127 5.03 -0.76 6.64
CA VAL A 127 4.61 -1.48 5.42
C VAL A 127 4.29 -0.49 4.29
N LEU A 128 3.60 0.62 4.57
CA LEU A 128 3.29 1.66 3.59
C LEU A 128 4.56 2.32 3.03
N VAL A 129 5.51 2.66 3.89
CA VAL A 129 6.80 3.26 3.46
C VAL A 129 7.58 2.28 2.59
N LEU A 130 7.69 1.02 3.02
CA LEU A 130 8.38 -0.01 2.24
C LEU A 130 7.72 -0.25 0.88
N SER A 131 6.40 -0.34 0.82
CA SER A 131 5.66 -0.51 -0.43
C SER A 131 5.84 0.69 -1.37
N GLY A 132 5.83 1.92 -0.84
CA GLY A 132 6.12 3.14 -1.60
C GLY A 132 7.54 3.16 -2.18
N LEU A 133 8.54 2.73 -1.42
CA LEU A 133 9.91 2.60 -1.91
C LEU A 133 10.03 1.56 -3.03
N ILE A 134 9.39 0.41 -2.88
CA ILE A 134 9.38 -0.65 -3.90
C ILE A 134 8.68 -0.16 -5.17
N ALA A 135 7.51 0.48 -5.04
CA ALA A 135 6.74 1.02 -6.16
C ALA A 135 7.50 2.10 -6.93
N GLY A 136 8.21 2.98 -6.22
CA GLY A 136 8.98 4.07 -6.81
C GLY A 136 10.35 3.66 -7.36
N TYR A 137 10.88 2.50 -6.99
CA TYR A 137 12.23 2.10 -7.37
C TYR A 137 12.41 1.93 -8.88
N VAL A 138 11.50 1.21 -9.54
CA VAL A 138 11.57 0.96 -10.99
C VAL A 138 11.49 2.26 -11.80
N PRO A 139 10.48 3.14 -11.59
CA PRO A 139 10.40 4.41 -12.31
C PRO A 139 11.58 5.34 -12.00
N ALA A 140 12.05 5.39 -10.75
CA ALA A 140 13.21 6.20 -10.36
C ALA A 140 14.49 5.78 -11.09
N TYR A 141 14.72 4.48 -11.18
CA TYR A 141 15.88 3.93 -11.87
C TYR A 141 15.83 4.18 -13.38
N ARG A 142 14.64 4.07 -13.99
CA ARG A 142 14.45 4.40 -15.41
C ARG A 142 14.71 5.89 -15.69
N ALA A 143 14.15 6.79 -14.87
CA ALA A 143 14.38 8.22 -14.98
C ALA A 143 15.88 8.59 -14.91
N ALA A 144 16.62 7.97 -14.00
CA ALA A 144 18.05 8.23 -13.84
C ALA A 144 18.89 7.77 -15.03
N ARG A 145 18.44 6.75 -15.76
CA ARG A 145 19.14 6.22 -16.95
C ARG A 145 18.81 6.95 -18.27
N LEU A 146 17.83 7.85 -18.28
CA LEU A 146 17.50 8.63 -19.48
C LEU A 146 18.75 9.34 -20.02
N LYS A 147 19.03 9.15 -21.32
CA LYS A 147 20.09 9.89 -22.00
C LYS A 147 19.64 11.33 -22.21
N THR A 148 20.46 12.29 -21.85
CA THR A 148 20.16 13.72 -21.94
C THR A 148 19.79 14.16 -23.38
N ILE A 149 20.37 13.51 -24.39
CA ILE A 149 20.12 13.81 -25.81
C ILE A 149 18.70 13.37 -26.21
N ASP A 150 18.26 12.21 -25.75
CA ASP A 150 16.91 11.67 -26.06
C ASP A 150 15.82 12.48 -25.35
N ALA A 151 16.09 12.94 -24.14
CA ALA A 151 15.19 13.77 -23.35
C ALA A 151 14.92 15.16 -23.98
N LEU A 152 15.93 15.76 -24.63
CA LEU A 152 15.79 17.06 -25.31
C LEU A 152 15.11 16.91 -26.69
N ARG A 153 15.19 15.74 -27.31
CA ARG A 153 14.60 15.48 -28.64
C ARG A 153 13.11 15.13 -28.58
N TYR A 154 12.61 14.75 -27.41
CA TYR A 154 11.20 14.32 -27.21
C TYR A 154 10.18 15.47 -27.29
N ASN A 155 10.63 16.72 -27.44
CA ASN A 155 9.77 17.90 -27.47
C ASN A 155 9.54 18.44 -28.91
N LYS A 156 9.48 17.57 -29.90
CA LYS A 156 9.08 17.91 -31.27
C LYS A 156 7.88 17.12 -31.72
#